data_79eaf8c101036be8abd4b7f31de68429
#
_entry.id   79eaf8c101036be8abd4b7f31de68429
#
_cell.length_a   1.000
_cell.length_b   1.000
_cell.length_c   1.000
_cell.angle_alpha   90.00
_cell.angle_beta   90.00
_cell.angle_gamma   90.00
#
_symmetry.space_group_name_H-M   'P 1'
#
loop_
_entity.id
_entity.type
_entity.pdbx_description
1 polymer ?
#
loop_
_entity_poly.entity_id
_entity_poly.type
_entity_poly.pdbx_seq_one_letter_code
_entity_poly.pdbx_strand_id
1 'polypeptide(L)'
;MNFTRWSARLPGTQRRAAARTETAVPTDRRGEGSVPAARAGGPADGTGPVPAVDELPARAVLDRVPALVALVHGPEHRLAYVNEAYTTAFGPRPTGAPAHEALPELAGLGLLPLLDQVLRSGRPRTLKSRRAVDGRSYTFTCTPVAADGGDGDGAVLVFATDVTDHAEAAERLRASERRQRETAVTLQRSLLPQDLEEPDDLRVAATYQPGGTEAAVGGDWYDVITLGGGRTALVIGDVMGRGVRAAAVMGQLRTAVRAYARLDLPPHEVLQLLDGLATEIDPHQIATCAYAVHDPNEGRLVYASAGHLPILVRDEHGTVSRADEPTGPPLGTGGWLHSSGSIALLPGSTAVLYTDGLVERRNEDLDEGIAALERALAGATGSPQVVCDRLVRSAGV
;
A
#
# COMPACT_ATOMS: atom_id res chain seq x y z
N MET A 1 -31.76 -19.87 -7.01
CA MET A 1 -31.59 -18.41 -7.16
C MET A 1 -30.09 -18.16 -7.21
N ASN A 2 -29.59 -17.73 -8.35
CA ASN A 2 -28.14 -17.59 -8.56
C ASN A 2 -27.59 -16.38 -7.79
N PHE A 3 -26.81 -16.59 -6.77
CA PHE A 3 -26.12 -15.57 -5.98
C PHE A 3 -24.87 -14.99 -6.67
N THR A 4 -24.50 -15.44 -7.85
CA THR A 4 -23.34 -15.04 -8.65
C THR A 4 -23.41 -13.62 -9.24
N ARG A 5 -24.32 -12.75 -8.81
CA ARG A 5 -24.50 -11.41 -9.39
C ARG A 5 -24.28 -10.23 -8.45
N TRP A 6 -23.77 -10.45 -7.24
CA TRP A 6 -23.64 -9.36 -6.25
C TRP A 6 -22.26 -8.72 -6.15
N SER A 7 -21.22 -9.36 -6.63
CA SER A 7 -19.85 -8.79 -6.60
C SER A 7 -19.53 -7.83 -7.78
N ALA A 8 -20.45 -7.63 -8.73
CA ALA A 8 -20.11 -6.96 -10.00
C ALA A 8 -20.68 -5.54 -10.19
N ARG A 9 -21.20 -4.84 -9.18
CA ARG A 9 -21.64 -3.43 -9.35
C ARG A 9 -21.44 -2.59 -8.09
N LEU A 10 -20.20 -2.21 -7.81
CA LEU A 10 -19.94 -0.93 -7.15
C LEU A 10 -19.89 0.15 -8.23
N PRO A 11 -20.61 1.30 -8.07
CA PRO A 11 -20.58 2.40 -9.02
C PRO A 11 -19.18 2.98 -9.05
N GLY A 12 -18.64 3.12 -10.27
CA GLY A 12 -17.34 3.69 -10.51
C GLY A 12 -17.20 5.08 -9.91
N THR A 13 -16.03 5.33 -9.38
CA THR A 13 -15.55 6.64 -8.97
C THR A 13 -15.70 7.64 -10.12
N GLN A 14 -16.72 8.49 -10.05
CA GLN A 14 -16.81 9.65 -10.90
C GLN A 14 -15.62 10.56 -10.60
N ARG A 15 -14.75 10.73 -11.57
CA ARG A 15 -13.77 11.81 -11.61
C ARG A 15 -14.53 13.13 -11.48
N ARG A 16 -14.40 13.80 -10.35
CA ARG A 16 -14.81 15.19 -10.20
C ARG A 16 -13.93 16.04 -11.12
N ALA A 17 -14.52 16.48 -12.22
CA ALA A 17 -14.00 17.60 -12.97
C ALA A 17 -14.07 18.84 -12.07
N ALA A 18 -12.94 19.52 -11.90
CA ALA A 18 -12.89 20.79 -11.20
C ALA A 18 -13.69 21.82 -12.00
N ALA A 19 -14.87 22.19 -11.50
CA ALA A 19 -15.62 23.33 -11.99
C ALA A 19 -14.87 24.60 -11.54
N ARG A 20 -14.40 25.39 -12.51
CA ARG A 20 -13.98 26.78 -12.29
C ARG A 20 -15.21 27.57 -11.88
N THR A 21 -15.26 28.01 -10.66
CA THR A 21 -16.20 29.05 -10.19
C THR A 21 -15.69 30.40 -10.68
N GLU A 22 -16.29 30.91 -11.71
CA GLU A 22 -16.28 32.35 -12.01
C GLU A 22 -17.10 33.06 -10.95
N THR A 23 -16.46 33.86 -10.12
CA THR A 23 -17.10 34.80 -9.22
C THR A 23 -17.50 36.01 -10.02
N ALA A 24 -18.81 36.17 -10.22
CA ALA A 24 -19.41 37.38 -10.76
C ALA A 24 -19.31 38.51 -9.73
N VAL A 25 -18.79 39.65 -10.13
CA VAL A 25 -18.75 40.90 -9.39
C VAL A 25 -20.08 41.59 -9.58
N PRO A 26 -20.76 42.07 -8.52
CA PRO A 26 -21.97 42.89 -8.66
C PRO A 26 -21.62 44.32 -9.09
N THR A 27 -22.23 44.79 -10.14
CA THR A 27 -22.21 46.19 -10.52
C THR A 27 -23.18 46.97 -9.62
N ASP A 28 -22.65 47.90 -8.84
CA ASP A 28 -23.48 48.96 -8.25
C ASP A 28 -23.16 50.29 -8.92
N ARG A 29 -24.21 50.97 -9.38
CA ARG A 29 -24.20 52.32 -9.94
C ARG A 29 -24.50 53.30 -8.83
N ARG A 30 -23.65 54.31 -8.64
CA ARG A 30 -24.02 55.75 -8.48
C ARG A 30 -22.86 56.55 -7.90
N GLY A 31 -22.63 57.71 -8.48
CA GLY A 31 -21.90 58.78 -7.83
C GLY A 31 -21.02 59.60 -8.79
N GLU A 32 -21.62 60.59 -9.42
CA GLU A 32 -20.90 61.64 -10.14
C GLU A 32 -20.00 62.45 -9.18
N GLY A 33 -18.75 62.60 -9.54
CA GLY A 33 -17.78 63.45 -8.86
C GLY A 33 -16.65 63.80 -9.80
N SER A 34 -16.70 64.97 -10.39
CA SER A 34 -15.70 65.58 -11.26
C SER A 34 -14.39 65.79 -10.54
N VAL A 35 -13.28 65.25 -11.10
CA VAL A 35 -11.88 65.56 -10.70
C VAL A 35 -11.08 65.90 -11.95
N PRO A 36 -10.14 66.88 -11.90
CA PRO A 36 -9.61 67.55 -13.08
C PRO A 36 -8.55 66.72 -13.81
N ALA A 37 -8.49 66.93 -15.13
CA ALA A 37 -7.57 66.31 -16.07
C ALA A 37 -6.12 66.40 -15.63
N ALA A 38 -5.49 65.24 -15.27
CA ALA A 38 -4.03 65.07 -15.26
C ALA A 38 -3.60 64.60 -16.67
N ARG A 39 -2.61 65.26 -17.18
CA ARG A 39 -2.03 65.07 -18.53
C ARG A 39 -1.72 63.59 -18.77
N ALA A 40 -2.22 63.05 -19.86
CA ALA A 40 -1.86 61.76 -20.41
C ALA A 40 -0.36 61.75 -20.78
N GLY A 41 0.40 61.00 -19.95
CA GLY A 41 1.66 60.42 -20.43
C GLY A 41 1.28 59.21 -21.26
N GLY A 42 1.61 59.18 -22.53
CA GLY A 42 1.36 58.06 -23.43
C GLY A 42 2.03 56.76 -22.93
N PRO A 43 1.48 55.58 -23.26
CA PRO A 43 2.13 54.33 -22.97
C PRO A 43 3.50 54.33 -23.68
N ALA A 44 4.55 54.08 -22.90
CA ALA A 44 5.85 53.75 -23.49
C ALA A 44 5.64 52.43 -24.24
N ASP A 45 5.57 52.52 -25.58
CA ASP A 45 5.62 51.37 -26.46
C ASP A 45 7.00 50.69 -26.24
N GLY A 46 7.00 49.67 -25.42
CA GLY A 46 8.15 48.79 -25.16
C GLY A 46 8.40 47.77 -26.28
N THR A 47 8.14 48.18 -27.55
CA THR A 47 8.46 47.39 -28.74
C THR A 47 9.82 47.80 -29.32
N GLY A 48 10.85 47.76 -28.47
CA GLY A 48 12.20 47.57 -28.97
C GLY A 48 12.37 46.18 -29.57
N PRO A 49 13.17 45.99 -30.63
CA PRO A 49 13.41 44.64 -31.13
C PRO A 49 13.95 43.74 -30.00
N VAL A 50 13.33 42.59 -29.82
CA VAL A 50 13.85 41.59 -28.90
C VAL A 50 15.23 41.19 -29.39
N PRO A 51 16.31 41.35 -28.60
CA PRO A 51 17.64 40.97 -29.03
C PRO A 51 17.67 39.51 -29.43
N ALA A 52 18.31 39.17 -30.53
CA ALA A 52 18.51 37.78 -30.95
C ALA A 52 19.25 37.04 -29.83
N VAL A 53 18.92 35.75 -29.60
CA VAL A 53 19.54 34.92 -28.54
C VAL A 53 21.06 34.93 -28.69
N ASP A 54 21.58 35.00 -29.94
CA ASP A 54 23.00 35.04 -30.25
C ASP A 54 23.67 36.36 -29.83
N GLU A 55 22.90 37.41 -29.56
CA GLU A 55 23.38 38.72 -29.08
C GLU A 55 23.48 38.76 -27.54
N LEU A 56 22.89 37.78 -26.82
CA LEU A 56 22.97 37.72 -25.38
C LEU A 56 24.25 37.01 -24.94
N PRO A 57 25.05 37.62 -24.04
CA PRO A 57 26.24 36.96 -23.52
C PRO A 57 25.82 35.71 -22.72
N ALA A 58 26.10 34.53 -23.23
CA ALA A 58 25.72 33.24 -22.63
C ALA A 58 26.10 33.16 -21.16
N ARG A 59 27.24 33.72 -20.77
CA ARG A 59 27.68 33.80 -19.37
C ARG A 59 26.71 34.58 -18.49
N ALA A 60 26.24 35.74 -18.94
CA ALA A 60 25.34 36.58 -18.19
C ALA A 60 23.96 35.91 -17.98
N VAL A 61 23.52 35.07 -18.92
CA VAL A 61 22.32 34.24 -18.78
C VAL A 61 22.53 33.12 -17.76
N LEU A 62 23.64 32.39 -17.85
CA LEU A 62 23.96 31.29 -16.94
C LEU A 62 24.17 31.77 -15.51
N ASP A 63 24.75 32.95 -15.29
CA ASP A 63 24.92 33.55 -13.96
C ASP A 63 23.57 33.86 -13.28
N ARG A 64 22.50 34.09 -14.05
CA ARG A 64 21.16 34.38 -13.54
C ARG A 64 20.28 33.15 -13.33
N VAL A 65 20.73 31.97 -13.73
CA VAL A 65 19.99 30.72 -13.53
C VAL A 65 19.96 30.37 -12.03
N PRO A 66 18.77 30.20 -11.42
CA PRO A 66 18.64 29.88 -9.99
C PRO A 66 18.91 28.38 -9.71
N ALA A 67 20.00 27.86 -10.26
CA ALA A 67 20.46 26.49 -10.10
C ALA A 67 21.99 26.49 -10.21
N LEU A 68 22.62 25.44 -9.66
CA LEU A 68 24.07 25.31 -9.75
C LEU A 68 24.46 24.89 -11.17
N VAL A 69 25.32 25.65 -11.79
CA VAL A 69 25.81 25.35 -13.14
C VAL A 69 27.34 25.28 -13.10
N ALA A 70 27.90 24.19 -13.67
CA ALA A 70 29.32 24.04 -13.92
C ALA A 70 29.53 23.51 -15.34
N LEU A 71 30.55 23.98 -16.03
CA LEU A 71 30.98 23.49 -17.32
C LEU A 71 32.40 22.92 -17.18
N VAL A 72 32.58 21.68 -17.58
CA VAL A 72 33.86 20.99 -17.58
C VAL A 72 34.22 20.55 -18.99
N HIS A 73 35.51 20.58 -19.33
CA HIS A 73 36.01 20.35 -20.69
C HIS A 73 37.09 19.27 -20.70
N GLY A 74 37.08 18.46 -21.73
CA GLY A 74 38.11 17.45 -22.02
C GLY A 74 38.04 16.20 -21.14
N PRO A 75 38.92 15.24 -21.39
CA PRO A 75 38.93 13.94 -20.70
C PRO A 75 39.30 14.04 -19.22
N GLU A 76 40.04 15.08 -18.80
CA GLU A 76 40.34 15.35 -17.40
C GLU A 76 39.26 16.20 -16.72
N HIS A 77 38.14 16.49 -17.40
CA HIS A 77 37.05 17.32 -16.90
C HIS A 77 37.54 18.64 -16.28
N ARG A 78 38.38 19.38 -17.01
CA ARG A 78 38.91 20.66 -16.51
C ARG A 78 37.80 21.68 -16.38
N LEU A 79 37.71 22.34 -15.23
CA LEU A 79 36.71 23.35 -14.97
C LEU A 79 36.86 24.55 -15.90
N ALA A 80 35.85 24.79 -16.75
CA ALA A 80 35.78 25.95 -17.62
C ALA A 80 34.97 27.10 -17.00
N TYR A 81 33.88 26.79 -16.28
CA TYR A 81 32.98 27.80 -15.74
C TYR A 81 32.15 27.24 -14.57
N VAL A 82 31.84 28.13 -13.63
CA VAL A 82 30.76 27.99 -12.67
C VAL A 82 29.97 29.28 -12.59
N ASN A 83 28.65 29.19 -12.34
CA ASN A 83 27.79 30.37 -12.21
C ASN A 83 27.82 30.95 -10.79
N GLU A 84 27.13 32.11 -10.61
CA GLU A 84 27.06 32.81 -9.35
C GLU A 84 26.36 31.95 -8.24
N ALA A 85 25.32 31.19 -8.61
CA ALA A 85 24.64 30.28 -7.65
C ALA A 85 25.59 29.20 -7.13
N TYR A 86 26.43 28.63 -8.01
CA TYR A 86 27.43 27.65 -7.61
C TYR A 86 28.49 28.26 -6.67
N THR A 87 28.99 29.43 -7.00
CA THR A 87 29.98 30.15 -6.20
C THR A 87 29.42 30.54 -4.85
N THR A 88 28.15 30.91 -4.80
CA THR A 88 27.45 31.22 -3.53
C THR A 88 27.30 30.00 -2.64
N ALA A 89 27.00 28.81 -3.21
CA ALA A 89 26.80 27.59 -2.45
C ALA A 89 28.10 26.95 -1.94
N PHE A 90 29.12 26.93 -2.79
CA PHE A 90 30.37 26.18 -2.53
C PHE A 90 31.65 27.03 -2.56
N GLY A 91 31.54 28.32 -2.74
CA GLY A 91 32.67 29.25 -2.84
C GLY A 91 33.31 29.31 -4.24
N PRO A 92 34.26 30.25 -4.44
CA PRO A 92 34.95 30.41 -5.70
C PRO A 92 35.78 29.18 -6.07
N ARG A 93 35.86 28.88 -7.37
CA ARG A 93 36.52 27.68 -7.91
C ARG A 93 37.63 28.04 -8.91
N PRO A 94 38.78 27.33 -8.87
CA PRO A 94 39.86 27.56 -9.78
C PRO A 94 39.53 27.06 -11.21
N THR A 95 39.37 27.94 -12.14
CA THR A 95 39.21 27.56 -13.56
C THR A 95 40.49 26.94 -14.13
N GLY A 96 40.35 25.98 -15.05
CA GLY A 96 41.46 25.25 -15.65
C GLY A 96 41.98 24.05 -14.85
N ALA A 97 41.63 23.92 -13.55
CA ALA A 97 42.00 22.77 -12.77
C ALA A 97 41.08 21.55 -13.08
N PRO A 98 41.56 20.30 -12.90
CA PRO A 98 40.72 19.09 -13.04
C PRO A 98 39.56 19.11 -12.09
N ALA A 99 38.40 18.54 -12.50
CA ALA A 99 37.17 18.58 -11.69
C ALA A 99 37.32 17.94 -10.29
N HIS A 100 38.15 16.92 -10.13
CA HIS A 100 38.38 16.28 -8.84
C HIS A 100 39.06 17.20 -7.82
N GLU A 101 39.82 18.21 -8.29
CA GLU A 101 40.46 19.23 -7.47
C GLU A 101 39.57 20.47 -7.33
N ALA A 102 39.03 20.93 -8.49
CA ALA A 102 38.25 22.16 -8.54
C ALA A 102 36.83 22.02 -7.92
N LEU A 103 36.24 20.85 -8.00
CA LEU A 103 34.84 20.55 -7.59
C LEU A 103 34.81 19.32 -6.66
N PRO A 104 35.43 19.36 -5.48
CA PRO A 104 35.53 18.19 -4.59
C PRO A 104 34.16 17.65 -4.16
N GLU A 105 33.12 18.49 -4.13
CA GLU A 105 31.74 18.09 -3.87
C GLU A 105 31.20 17.16 -4.93
N LEU A 106 31.55 17.32 -6.22
CA LEU A 106 31.14 16.41 -7.30
C LEU A 106 31.83 15.05 -7.17
N ALA A 107 33.09 15.04 -6.72
CA ALA A 107 33.82 13.80 -6.45
C ALA A 107 33.16 13.03 -5.27
N GLY A 108 32.86 13.71 -4.17
CA GLY A 108 32.19 13.13 -3.01
C GLY A 108 30.79 12.59 -3.30
N LEU A 109 30.09 13.16 -4.28
CA LEU A 109 28.77 12.72 -4.73
C LEU A 109 28.80 11.59 -5.77
N GLY A 110 30.00 11.17 -6.25
CA GLY A 110 30.15 10.13 -7.26
C GLY A 110 29.81 10.60 -8.67
N LEU A 111 29.90 11.91 -8.95
CA LEU A 111 29.56 12.47 -10.26
C LEU A 111 30.69 12.33 -11.29
N LEU A 112 31.95 12.18 -10.89
CA LEU A 112 33.06 12.06 -11.83
C LEU A 112 32.91 10.88 -12.81
N PRO A 113 32.56 9.65 -12.38
CA PRO A 113 32.31 8.57 -13.32
C PRO A 113 31.10 8.83 -14.24
N LEU A 114 30.14 9.65 -13.80
CA LEU A 114 29.01 10.06 -14.62
C LEU A 114 29.42 11.02 -15.73
N LEU A 115 30.32 11.96 -15.43
CA LEU A 115 30.92 12.89 -16.44
C LEU A 115 31.64 12.09 -17.52
N ASP A 116 32.47 11.10 -17.14
CA ASP A 116 33.12 10.18 -18.07
C ASP A 116 32.13 9.46 -18.98
N GLN A 117 31.05 8.99 -18.40
CA GLN A 117 30.02 8.26 -19.14
C GLN A 117 29.28 9.17 -20.13
N VAL A 118 28.96 10.41 -19.71
CA VAL A 118 28.31 11.41 -20.56
C VAL A 118 29.22 11.80 -21.72
N LEU A 119 30.49 12.08 -21.44
CA LEU A 119 31.47 12.44 -22.45
C LEU A 119 31.65 11.34 -23.50
N ARG A 120 31.80 10.08 -23.07
CA ARG A 120 31.97 8.93 -23.97
C ARG A 120 30.72 8.57 -24.76
N SER A 121 29.54 8.67 -24.13
CA SER A 121 28.27 8.22 -24.75
C SER A 121 27.58 9.30 -25.59
N GLY A 122 27.92 10.56 -25.40
CA GLY A 122 27.21 11.69 -26.00
C GLY A 122 25.74 11.81 -25.54
N ARG A 123 25.36 11.16 -24.43
CA ARG A 123 24.00 11.17 -23.95
C ARG A 123 23.89 11.78 -22.54
N PRO A 124 22.86 12.60 -22.27
CA PRO A 124 22.65 13.18 -20.94
C PRO A 124 22.37 12.13 -19.91
N ARG A 125 22.78 12.39 -18.66
CA ARG A 125 22.54 11.54 -17.49
C ARG A 125 22.07 12.38 -16.32
N THR A 126 21.18 11.79 -15.51
CA THR A 126 20.64 12.44 -14.32
C THR A 126 20.89 11.56 -13.08
N LEU A 127 21.41 12.20 -12.03
CA LEU A 127 21.57 11.62 -10.70
C LEU A 127 20.61 12.31 -9.75
N LYS A 128 19.61 11.58 -9.28
CA LYS A 128 18.51 12.14 -8.47
C LYS A 128 18.85 12.19 -6.99
N SER A 129 18.47 13.29 -6.33
CA SER A 129 18.44 13.47 -4.89
C SER A 129 19.71 13.02 -4.15
N ARG A 130 20.80 13.73 -4.36
CA ARG A 130 22.06 13.52 -3.63
C ARG A 130 22.26 14.60 -2.61
N ARG A 131 22.54 14.19 -1.37
CA ARG A 131 22.84 15.13 -0.26
C ARG A 131 24.29 15.58 -0.37
N ALA A 132 24.49 16.89 -0.54
CA ALA A 132 25.77 17.50 -0.63
C ALA A 132 26.33 17.91 0.77
N VAL A 133 27.57 18.36 0.79
CA VAL A 133 28.27 18.75 2.04
C VAL A 133 27.66 19.98 2.71
N ASP A 134 26.93 20.80 1.97
CA ASP A 134 26.16 21.95 2.49
C ASP A 134 24.86 21.54 3.19
N GLY A 135 24.58 20.21 3.24
CA GLY A 135 23.39 19.65 3.87
C GLY A 135 22.15 19.65 2.96
N ARG A 136 22.20 20.24 1.79
CA ARG A 136 21.11 20.28 0.81
C ARG A 136 21.10 19.06 -0.09
N SER A 137 19.96 18.78 -0.66
CA SER A 137 19.78 17.69 -1.63
C SER A 137 19.63 18.25 -3.03
N TYR A 138 20.43 17.76 -3.96
CA TYR A 138 20.42 18.21 -5.35
C TYR A 138 20.10 17.05 -6.31
N THR A 139 19.41 17.40 -7.40
CA THR A 139 19.34 16.55 -8.58
C THR A 139 20.29 17.10 -9.64
N PHE A 140 21.27 16.30 -10.03
CA PHE A 140 22.28 16.67 -11.02
C PHE A 140 21.90 16.13 -12.39
N THR A 141 21.94 16.97 -13.40
CA THR A 141 21.83 16.58 -14.81
C THR A 141 23.14 16.97 -15.53
N CYS A 142 23.81 15.98 -16.10
CA CYS A 142 25.02 16.16 -16.88
C CYS A 142 24.68 16.02 -18.37
N THR A 143 24.91 17.04 -19.15
CA THR A 143 24.56 17.10 -20.57
C THR A 143 25.84 17.33 -21.40
N PRO A 144 26.08 16.52 -22.45
CA PRO A 144 27.20 16.77 -23.33
C PRO A 144 26.98 18.06 -24.12
N VAL A 145 28.01 18.86 -24.24
CA VAL A 145 28.06 20.08 -25.07
C VAL A 145 29.03 19.83 -26.18
N ALA A 146 28.57 19.96 -27.44
CA ALA A 146 29.41 19.83 -28.60
C ALA A 146 30.38 21.02 -28.67
N ALA A 147 31.65 20.75 -28.94
CA ALA A 147 32.59 21.81 -29.31
C ALA A 147 32.34 22.19 -30.77
N ASP A 148 32.15 23.49 -31.07
CA ASP A 148 32.06 23.97 -32.41
C ASP A 148 33.41 23.76 -33.13
N GLY A 149 33.44 22.90 -34.18
CA GLY A 149 34.54 22.67 -35.07
C GLY A 149 35.48 21.52 -34.70
N GLY A 150 35.14 20.32 -35.16
CA GLY A 150 35.95 19.12 -35.40
C GLY A 150 37.14 18.82 -34.48
N ASP A 151 37.27 17.61 -33.99
CA ASP A 151 38.39 17.04 -33.20
C ASP A 151 38.72 17.69 -31.82
N GLY A 152 37.85 18.55 -31.30
CA GLY A 152 38.02 19.13 -29.98
C GLY A 152 37.45 18.22 -28.88
N ASP A 153 38.20 18.08 -27.80
CA ASP A 153 37.75 17.44 -26.56
C ASP A 153 36.38 17.98 -26.14
N GLY A 154 35.36 17.13 -26.08
CA GLY A 154 33.98 17.49 -25.71
C GLY A 154 33.87 18.13 -24.32
N ALA A 155 32.77 18.82 -24.07
CA ALA A 155 32.48 19.42 -22.78
C ALA A 155 31.23 18.79 -22.16
N VAL A 156 31.10 18.89 -20.84
CA VAL A 156 29.89 18.46 -20.10
C VAL A 156 29.39 19.62 -19.26
N LEU A 157 28.14 19.99 -19.51
CA LEU A 157 27.39 20.90 -18.66
C LEU A 157 26.75 20.13 -17.49
N VAL A 158 27.12 20.52 -16.30
CA VAL A 158 26.53 20.02 -15.06
C VAL A 158 25.51 21.04 -14.57
N PHE A 159 24.26 20.63 -14.46
CA PHE A 159 23.17 21.43 -13.94
C PHE A 159 22.62 20.75 -12.68
N ALA A 160 22.51 21.48 -11.57
CA ALA A 160 21.98 20.92 -10.36
C ALA A 160 20.87 21.79 -9.77
N THR A 161 19.72 21.16 -9.54
CA THR A 161 18.56 21.80 -8.93
C THR A 161 18.47 21.40 -7.46
N ASP A 162 18.30 22.38 -6.57
CA ASP A 162 18.01 22.13 -5.16
C ASP A 162 16.61 21.47 -5.04
N VAL A 163 16.58 20.31 -4.46
CA VAL A 163 15.37 19.51 -4.21
C VAL A 163 15.21 19.15 -2.72
N THR A 164 15.84 19.94 -1.85
CA THR A 164 15.87 19.68 -0.41
C THR A 164 14.49 19.56 0.17
N ASP A 165 13.61 20.52 -0.08
CA ASP A 165 12.23 20.51 0.44
C ASP A 165 11.45 19.28 -0.03
N HIS A 166 11.62 18.90 -1.29
CA HIS A 166 10.99 17.70 -1.86
C HIS A 166 11.56 16.41 -1.26
N ALA A 167 12.87 16.33 -1.10
CA ALA A 167 13.54 15.18 -0.50
C ALA A 167 13.12 14.99 0.96
N GLU A 168 13.11 16.07 1.75
CA GLU A 168 12.68 16.04 3.14
C GLU A 168 11.18 15.73 3.30
N ALA A 169 10.33 16.28 2.44
CA ALA A 169 8.90 15.98 2.44
C ALA A 169 8.65 14.49 2.13
N ALA A 170 9.34 13.93 1.13
CA ALA A 170 9.27 12.53 0.79
C ALA A 170 9.79 11.63 1.93
N GLU A 171 10.84 12.03 2.62
CA GLU A 171 11.38 11.30 3.77
C GLU A 171 10.44 11.31 4.98
N ARG A 172 9.84 12.48 5.28
CA ARG A 172 8.81 12.64 6.32
C ARG A 172 7.58 11.78 6.03
N LEU A 173 7.11 11.74 4.78
CA LEU A 173 5.99 10.90 4.37
C LEU A 173 6.32 9.41 4.57
N ARG A 174 7.45 8.93 4.08
CA ARG A 174 7.88 7.54 4.27
C ARG A 174 8.05 7.15 5.74
N ALA A 175 8.54 8.06 6.57
CA ALA A 175 8.67 7.82 8.00
C ALA A 175 7.31 7.76 8.70
N SER A 176 6.33 8.56 8.25
CA SER A 176 4.95 8.52 8.73
C SER A 176 4.27 7.21 8.34
N GLU A 177 4.38 6.79 7.08
CA GLU A 177 3.84 5.52 6.58
C GLU A 177 4.43 4.32 7.33
N ARG A 178 5.74 4.30 7.58
CA ARG A 178 6.38 3.24 8.37
C ARG A 178 5.81 3.17 9.79
N ARG A 179 5.69 4.31 10.48
CA ARG A 179 5.13 4.34 11.85
C ARG A 179 3.66 3.88 11.87
N GLN A 180 2.85 4.29 10.90
CA GLN A 180 1.48 3.82 10.78
C GLN A 180 1.42 2.31 10.58
N ARG A 181 2.28 1.76 9.73
CA ARG A 181 2.38 0.32 9.49
C ARG A 181 2.79 -0.45 10.75
N GLU A 182 3.80 0.01 11.48
CA GLU A 182 4.25 -0.62 12.73
C GLU A 182 3.15 -0.62 13.78
N THR A 183 2.43 0.49 13.92
CA THR A 183 1.28 0.60 14.83
C THR A 183 0.16 -0.35 14.42
N ALA A 184 -0.16 -0.42 13.14
CA ALA A 184 -1.18 -1.30 12.59
C ALA A 184 -0.85 -2.77 12.84
N VAL A 185 0.38 -3.22 12.54
CA VAL A 185 0.83 -4.60 12.78
C VAL A 185 0.82 -4.94 14.27
N THR A 186 1.23 -4.00 15.12
CA THR A 186 1.21 -4.21 16.58
C THR A 186 -0.23 -4.37 17.10
N LEU A 187 -1.14 -3.50 16.65
CA LEU A 187 -2.55 -3.60 17.01
C LEU A 187 -3.14 -4.94 16.58
N GLN A 188 -2.93 -5.34 15.34
CA GLN A 188 -3.44 -6.60 14.80
C GLN A 188 -2.94 -7.81 15.59
N ARG A 189 -1.64 -7.86 15.88
CA ARG A 189 -1.06 -8.93 16.70
C ARG A 189 -1.68 -9.00 18.09
N SER A 190 -2.00 -7.85 18.70
CA SER A 190 -2.64 -7.82 20.03
C SER A 190 -4.08 -8.29 20.02
N LEU A 191 -4.76 -8.23 18.86
CA LEU A 191 -6.15 -8.65 18.69
C LEU A 191 -6.30 -10.12 18.29
N LEU A 192 -5.26 -10.77 17.79
CA LEU A 192 -5.23 -12.19 17.44
C LEU A 192 -4.77 -13.04 18.64
N PRO A 193 -5.08 -14.36 18.67
CA PRO A 193 -4.56 -15.25 19.70
C PRO A 193 -3.03 -15.24 19.70
N GLN A 194 -2.42 -15.06 20.88
CA GLN A 194 -0.96 -15.18 21.00
C GLN A 194 -0.55 -16.66 21.00
N ASP A 195 -1.33 -17.48 21.69
CA ASP A 195 -1.19 -18.92 21.73
C ASP A 195 -2.55 -19.55 21.42
N LEU A 196 -2.57 -20.64 20.67
CA LEU A 196 -3.77 -21.45 20.45
C LEU A 196 -3.96 -22.38 21.65
N GLU A 197 -5.20 -22.58 22.04
CA GLU A 197 -5.53 -23.64 22.97
C GLU A 197 -5.23 -25.01 22.31
N GLU A 198 -4.54 -25.90 23.01
CA GLU A 198 -4.23 -27.25 22.56
C GLU A 198 -5.16 -28.25 23.24
N PRO A 199 -6.28 -28.61 22.62
CA PRO A 199 -7.17 -29.63 23.16
C PRO A 199 -6.51 -31.00 23.12
N ASP A 200 -6.85 -31.88 24.08
CA ASP A 200 -6.28 -33.23 24.19
C ASP A 200 -6.57 -34.10 22.95
N ASP A 201 -7.75 -33.94 22.35
CA ASP A 201 -8.26 -34.78 21.26
C ASP A 201 -8.15 -34.13 19.87
N LEU A 202 -7.67 -32.88 19.77
CA LEU A 202 -7.57 -32.14 18.52
C LEU A 202 -6.23 -31.42 18.40
N ARG A 203 -5.48 -31.70 17.34
CA ARG A 203 -4.28 -30.94 17.02
C ARG A 203 -4.62 -29.78 16.13
N VAL A 204 -4.23 -28.59 16.54
CA VAL A 204 -4.55 -27.34 15.82
C VAL A 204 -3.28 -26.63 15.37
N ALA A 205 -3.34 -26.02 14.19
CA ALA A 205 -2.36 -25.04 13.73
C ALA A 205 -3.07 -23.92 13.01
N ALA A 206 -2.54 -22.72 13.10
CA ALA A 206 -3.04 -21.58 12.36
C ALA A 206 -1.87 -20.80 11.74
N THR A 207 -2.09 -20.27 10.55
CA THR A 207 -1.16 -19.37 9.88
C THR A 207 -1.93 -18.11 9.50
N TYR A 208 -1.40 -16.97 9.88
CA TYR A 208 -1.93 -15.68 9.51
C TYR A 208 -0.87 -14.91 8.72
N GLN A 209 -1.22 -14.49 7.51
CA GLN A 209 -0.35 -13.65 6.67
C GLN A 209 -1.07 -12.32 6.39
N PRO A 210 -0.52 -11.19 6.84
CA PRO A 210 -1.11 -9.90 6.50
C PRO A 210 -1.10 -9.69 4.99
N GLY A 211 -2.25 -9.43 4.38
CA GLY A 211 -2.37 -9.21 2.94
C GLY A 211 -1.75 -7.88 2.50
N GLY A 212 -0.98 -7.91 1.39
CA GLY A 212 -0.59 -6.76 0.59
C GLY A 212 0.57 -5.90 1.09
N THR A 213 1.06 -5.04 0.18
CA THR A 213 2.17 -4.09 0.39
C THR A 213 1.76 -2.82 1.14
N GLU A 214 0.48 -2.56 1.29
CA GLU A 214 -0.05 -1.41 2.03
C GLU A 214 -0.39 -1.81 3.45
N ALA A 215 -0.02 -0.99 4.41
CA ALA A 215 -0.13 -1.18 5.85
C ALA A 215 -1.59 -1.17 6.35
N ALA A 216 -2.41 -2.08 5.85
CA ALA A 216 -3.77 -2.24 6.32
C ALA A 216 -3.84 -3.38 7.33
N VAL A 217 -4.36 -3.07 8.52
CA VAL A 217 -4.80 -4.09 9.48
C VAL A 217 -5.97 -4.81 8.82
N GLY A 218 -5.94 -6.16 8.75
CA GLY A 218 -7.04 -6.97 8.23
C GLY A 218 -8.23 -7.05 9.18
N GLY A 219 -9.39 -7.39 8.63
CA GLY A 219 -10.60 -7.74 9.37
C GLY A 219 -10.65 -9.19 9.81
N ASP A 220 -9.72 -10.02 9.33
CA ASP A 220 -9.68 -11.45 9.56
C ASP A 220 -9.33 -11.79 11.02
N TRP A 221 -10.02 -12.77 11.57
CA TRP A 221 -9.66 -13.37 12.87
C TRP A 221 -9.91 -14.87 12.87
N TYR A 222 -9.28 -15.54 13.82
CA TYR A 222 -9.55 -16.93 14.17
C TYR A 222 -9.44 -17.13 15.69
N ASP A 223 -10.06 -18.17 16.18
CA ASP A 223 -9.92 -18.58 17.57
C ASP A 223 -10.15 -20.10 17.75
N VAL A 224 -9.56 -20.64 18.82
CA VAL A 224 -9.76 -22.00 19.28
C VAL A 224 -10.16 -21.90 20.75
N ILE A 225 -11.30 -22.49 21.10
CA ILE A 225 -11.89 -22.31 22.42
C ILE A 225 -12.26 -23.69 22.98
N THR A 226 -11.62 -24.07 24.05
CA THR A 226 -11.98 -25.31 24.78
C THR A 226 -13.33 -25.14 25.47
N LEU A 227 -14.24 -26.07 25.21
CA LEU A 227 -15.59 -26.14 25.80
C LEU A 227 -15.69 -27.26 26.83
N GLY A 228 -16.82 -27.31 27.53
CA GLY A 228 -17.12 -28.43 28.42
C GLY A 228 -17.24 -29.78 27.69
N GLY A 229 -16.96 -30.87 28.38
CA GLY A 229 -17.11 -32.23 27.85
C GLY A 229 -16.09 -32.67 26.80
N GLY A 230 -14.91 -32.05 26.76
CA GLY A 230 -13.86 -32.35 25.77
C GLY A 230 -14.13 -31.75 24.37
N ARG A 231 -15.18 -30.94 24.25
CA ARG A 231 -15.51 -30.29 22.97
C ARG A 231 -14.62 -29.05 22.72
N THR A 232 -14.41 -28.74 21.45
CA THR A 232 -13.60 -27.59 21.02
C THR A 232 -14.36 -26.80 19.99
N ALA A 233 -14.48 -25.48 20.21
CA ALA A 233 -14.99 -24.57 19.21
C ALA A 233 -13.83 -24.02 18.36
N LEU A 234 -14.02 -24.05 17.05
CA LEU A 234 -13.16 -23.46 16.04
C LEU A 234 -13.89 -22.26 15.42
N VAL A 235 -13.25 -21.13 15.37
CA VAL A 235 -13.84 -19.89 14.89
C VAL A 235 -12.94 -19.27 13.83
N ILE A 236 -13.54 -18.80 12.76
CA ILE A 236 -12.89 -17.95 11.77
C ILE A 236 -13.89 -16.92 11.27
N GLY A 237 -13.42 -15.74 10.92
CA GLY A 237 -14.27 -14.72 10.36
C GLY A 237 -13.45 -13.61 9.69
N ASP A 238 -14.16 -12.78 8.94
CA ASP A 238 -13.61 -11.61 8.26
C ASP A 238 -14.59 -10.45 8.32
N VAL A 239 -14.12 -9.30 8.78
CA VAL A 239 -14.85 -8.02 8.78
C VAL A 239 -14.61 -7.31 7.46
N MET A 240 -15.67 -7.03 6.73
CA MET A 240 -15.59 -6.37 5.44
C MET A 240 -14.77 -5.07 5.49
N GLY A 241 -13.77 -4.97 4.61
CA GLY A 241 -12.88 -3.83 4.53
C GLY A 241 -11.57 -4.03 5.28
N ARG A 242 -10.81 -2.96 5.44
CA ARG A 242 -9.45 -3.00 6.02
C ARG A 242 -9.14 -1.72 6.81
N GLY A 243 -8.17 -1.80 7.69
CA GLY A 243 -7.72 -0.69 8.51
C GLY A 243 -8.22 -0.75 9.93
N VAL A 244 -7.93 0.30 10.70
CA VAL A 244 -8.17 0.35 12.15
C VAL A 244 -9.64 0.12 12.52
N ARG A 245 -10.59 0.58 11.69
CA ARG A 245 -12.02 0.40 11.94
C ARG A 245 -12.43 -1.07 11.85
N ALA A 246 -12.04 -1.76 10.77
CA ALA A 246 -12.32 -3.20 10.60
C ALA A 246 -11.68 -4.01 11.72
N ALA A 247 -10.43 -3.73 12.09
CA ALA A 247 -9.74 -4.38 13.19
C ALA A 247 -10.42 -4.14 14.55
N ALA A 248 -10.94 -2.94 14.80
CA ALA A 248 -11.66 -2.66 16.05
C ALA A 248 -12.95 -3.47 16.17
N VAL A 249 -13.73 -3.57 15.08
CA VAL A 249 -14.94 -4.41 15.02
C VAL A 249 -14.56 -5.89 15.19
N MET A 250 -13.53 -6.35 14.46
CA MET A 250 -13.00 -7.72 14.55
C MET A 250 -12.64 -8.09 16.00
N GLY A 251 -11.90 -7.24 16.71
CA GLY A 251 -11.51 -7.48 18.09
C GLY A 251 -12.71 -7.59 19.05
N GLN A 252 -13.77 -6.81 18.84
CA GLN A 252 -14.99 -6.88 19.60
C GLN A 252 -15.77 -8.16 19.28
N LEU A 253 -15.95 -8.52 18.02
CA LEU A 253 -16.63 -9.75 17.60
C LEU A 253 -15.89 -10.99 18.12
N ARG A 254 -14.55 -11.03 17.99
CA ARG A 254 -13.74 -12.12 18.54
C ARG A 254 -13.90 -12.27 20.06
N THR A 255 -13.92 -11.17 20.80
CA THR A 255 -14.12 -11.21 22.25
C THR A 255 -15.51 -11.69 22.60
N ALA A 256 -16.52 -11.24 21.86
CA ALA A 256 -17.90 -11.63 22.07
C ALA A 256 -18.15 -13.13 21.79
N VAL A 257 -17.63 -13.65 20.67
CA VAL A 257 -17.79 -15.08 20.34
C VAL A 257 -17.14 -15.96 21.41
N ARG A 258 -16.00 -15.54 21.97
CA ARG A 258 -15.35 -16.24 23.08
C ARG A 258 -16.20 -16.26 24.36
N ALA A 259 -16.93 -15.19 24.62
CA ALA A 259 -17.86 -15.10 25.73
C ALA A 259 -19.12 -15.97 25.50
N TYR A 260 -19.67 -15.92 24.28
CA TYR A 260 -20.87 -16.70 23.93
C TYR A 260 -20.59 -18.20 23.83
N ALA A 261 -19.41 -18.60 23.40
CA ALA A 261 -18.98 -20.01 23.40
C ALA A 261 -19.08 -20.68 24.78
N ARG A 262 -18.88 -19.91 25.87
CA ARG A 262 -18.98 -20.39 27.24
C ARG A 262 -20.42 -20.66 27.73
N LEU A 263 -21.41 -20.19 26.96
CA LEU A 263 -22.83 -20.45 27.27
C LEU A 263 -23.27 -21.83 26.82
N ASP A 264 -22.40 -22.56 26.12
CA ASP A 264 -22.63 -23.90 25.61
C ASP A 264 -23.88 -24.03 24.70
N LEU A 265 -24.14 -22.99 23.95
CA LEU A 265 -25.23 -22.90 22.98
C LEU A 265 -24.89 -23.61 21.67
N PRO A 266 -25.88 -24.08 20.91
CA PRO A 266 -25.69 -24.57 19.56
C PRO A 266 -25.03 -23.51 18.67
N PRO A 267 -24.22 -23.89 17.65
CA PRO A 267 -23.51 -22.95 16.79
C PRO A 267 -24.38 -21.85 16.17
N HIS A 268 -25.56 -22.15 15.71
CA HIS A 268 -26.47 -21.17 15.13
C HIS A 268 -26.97 -20.13 16.14
N GLU A 269 -27.16 -20.49 17.40
CA GLU A 269 -27.55 -19.54 18.45
C GLU A 269 -26.38 -18.60 18.81
N VAL A 270 -25.13 -19.09 18.81
CA VAL A 270 -23.94 -18.28 19.02
C VAL A 270 -23.83 -17.23 17.91
N LEU A 271 -24.02 -17.62 16.64
CA LEU A 271 -24.00 -16.67 15.53
C LEU A 271 -25.19 -15.71 15.55
N GLN A 272 -26.35 -16.13 16.02
CA GLN A 272 -27.53 -15.27 16.22
C GLN A 272 -27.24 -14.12 17.21
N LEU A 273 -26.61 -14.46 18.34
CA LEU A 273 -26.21 -13.48 19.35
C LEU A 273 -25.12 -12.54 18.77
N LEU A 274 -24.21 -13.09 17.99
CA LEU A 274 -23.14 -12.32 17.37
C LEU A 274 -23.65 -11.36 16.30
N ASP A 275 -24.68 -11.75 15.52
CA ASP A 275 -25.33 -10.91 14.52
C ASP A 275 -26.01 -9.69 15.17
N GLY A 276 -26.75 -9.92 16.26
CA GLY A 276 -27.33 -8.83 17.05
C GLY A 276 -26.27 -7.83 17.52
N LEU A 277 -25.18 -8.34 18.09
CA LEU A 277 -24.07 -7.48 18.55
C LEU A 277 -23.35 -6.78 17.41
N ALA A 278 -23.14 -7.42 16.27
CA ALA A 278 -22.50 -6.80 15.10
C ALA A 278 -23.25 -5.55 14.65
N THR A 279 -24.57 -5.61 14.62
CA THR A 279 -25.44 -4.48 14.28
C THR A 279 -25.33 -3.33 15.30
N GLU A 280 -25.15 -3.64 16.58
CA GLU A 280 -24.99 -2.64 17.65
C GLU A 280 -23.60 -1.99 17.62
N ILE A 281 -22.54 -2.76 17.32
CA ILE A 281 -21.17 -2.24 17.25
C ILE A 281 -21.03 -1.24 16.10
N ASP A 282 -21.45 -1.63 14.90
CA ASP A 282 -21.37 -0.79 13.72
C ASP A 282 -22.43 -1.20 12.68
N PRO A 283 -23.55 -0.48 12.57
CA PRO A 283 -24.65 -0.83 11.67
C PRO A 283 -24.27 -0.71 10.16
N HIS A 284 -23.08 -0.24 9.84
CA HIS A 284 -22.58 -0.14 8.46
C HIS A 284 -21.48 -1.16 8.15
N GLN A 285 -21.16 -2.01 9.10
CA GLN A 285 -20.12 -3.02 8.96
C GLN A 285 -20.74 -4.40 8.85
N ILE A 286 -20.31 -5.15 7.84
CA ILE A 286 -20.70 -6.54 7.61
C ILE A 286 -19.49 -7.41 7.92
N ALA A 287 -19.72 -8.57 8.51
CA ALA A 287 -18.67 -9.55 8.74
C ALA A 287 -19.15 -10.96 8.37
N THR A 288 -18.24 -11.78 7.87
CA THR A 288 -18.48 -13.21 7.74
C THR A 288 -17.92 -13.96 8.96
N CYS A 289 -18.56 -15.04 9.37
CA CYS A 289 -18.08 -15.86 10.48
C CYS A 289 -18.51 -17.31 10.31
N ALA A 290 -17.58 -18.24 10.49
CA ALA A 290 -17.87 -19.64 10.74
C ALA A 290 -17.54 -19.99 12.19
N TYR A 291 -18.49 -20.60 12.87
CA TYR A 291 -18.35 -21.12 14.22
C TYR A 291 -18.68 -22.62 14.21
N ALA A 292 -17.71 -23.46 14.58
CA ALA A 292 -17.82 -24.89 14.47
C ALA A 292 -17.38 -25.57 15.78
N VAL A 293 -18.14 -26.53 16.25
CA VAL A 293 -17.88 -27.29 17.49
C VAL A 293 -17.53 -28.72 17.12
N HIS A 294 -16.31 -29.11 17.43
CA HIS A 294 -15.87 -30.51 17.39
C HIS A 294 -16.30 -31.25 18.67
N ASP A 295 -17.02 -32.36 18.51
CA ASP A 295 -17.33 -33.30 19.59
C ASP A 295 -16.58 -34.62 19.34
N PRO A 296 -15.53 -34.92 20.13
CA PRO A 296 -14.73 -36.13 19.93
C PRO A 296 -15.54 -37.40 20.19
N ASN A 297 -16.58 -37.36 21.03
CA ASN A 297 -17.41 -38.53 21.34
C ASN A 297 -18.35 -38.88 20.19
N GLU A 298 -18.78 -37.86 19.42
CA GLU A 298 -19.67 -38.06 18.28
C GLU A 298 -18.92 -38.17 16.96
N GLY A 299 -17.62 -37.83 16.94
CA GLY A 299 -16.77 -37.87 15.75
C GLY A 299 -17.26 -36.92 14.63
N ARG A 300 -17.82 -35.79 15.01
CA ARG A 300 -18.38 -34.82 14.08
C ARG A 300 -18.08 -33.38 14.44
N LEU A 301 -18.17 -32.54 13.44
CA LEU A 301 -18.11 -31.10 13.54
C LEU A 301 -19.51 -30.55 13.27
N VAL A 302 -20.12 -29.93 14.28
CA VAL A 302 -21.38 -29.20 14.14
C VAL A 302 -21.03 -27.74 13.92
N TYR A 303 -21.56 -27.11 12.86
CA TYR A 303 -21.16 -25.77 12.49
C TYR A 303 -22.34 -24.88 12.13
N ALA A 304 -22.13 -23.58 12.19
CA ALA A 304 -22.94 -22.56 11.55
C ALA A 304 -22.02 -21.57 10.83
N SER A 305 -22.49 -21.07 9.71
CA SER A 305 -21.79 -20.08 8.90
C SER A 305 -22.66 -18.86 8.68
N ALA A 306 -22.14 -17.68 9.01
CA ALA A 306 -22.74 -16.40 8.68
C ALA A 306 -22.07 -15.86 7.41
N GLY A 307 -22.44 -16.41 6.25
CA GLY A 307 -21.91 -15.99 4.94
C GLY A 307 -20.42 -16.26 4.74
N HIS A 308 -19.79 -17.08 5.59
CA HIS A 308 -18.38 -17.41 5.47
C HIS A 308 -18.15 -18.55 4.49
N LEU A 309 -16.91 -18.70 4.01
CA LEU A 309 -16.49 -19.76 3.10
C LEU A 309 -16.69 -21.15 3.72
N PRO A 310 -16.93 -22.19 2.91
CA PRO A 310 -17.20 -23.54 3.40
C PRO A 310 -15.98 -24.12 4.10
N ILE A 311 -16.21 -24.82 5.22
CA ILE A 311 -15.18 -25.60 5.89
C ILE A 311 -14.86 -26.81 5.02
N LEU A 312 -13.58 -27.07 4.75
CA LEU A 312 -13.14 -28.25 4.02
C LEU A 312 -12.73 -29.33 5.01
N VAL A 313 -13.20 -30.54 4.80
CA VAL A 313 -12.83 -31.72 5.60
C VAL A 313 -12.22 -32.78 4.70
N ARG A 314 -10.97 -33.16 5.00
CA ARG A 314 -10.25 -34.24 4.35
C ARG A 314 -10.30 -35.47 5.25
N ASP A 315 -10.81 -36.58 4.76
CA ASP A 315 -10.80 -37.87 5.47
C ASP A 315 -9.42 -38.54 5.47
N GLU A 316 -9.31 -39.68 6.15
CA GLU A 316 -8.08 -40.48 6.24
C GLU A 316 -7.63 -41.04 4.87
N HIS A 317 -8.55 -41.16 3.90
CA HIS A 317 -8.29 -41.66 2.54
C HIS A 317 -7.88 -40.54 1.58
N GLY A 318 -7.95 -39.28 2.02
CA GLY A 318 -7.59 -38.12 1.19
C GLY A 318 -8.78 -37.52 0.42
N THR A 319 -9.99 -38.03 0.64
CA THR A 319 -11.21 -37.43 0.07
C THR A 319 -11.53 -36.12 0.77
N VAL A 320 -11.80 -35.06 0.00
CA VAL A 320 -12.17 -33.75 0.53
C VAL A 320 -13.65 -33.52 0.31
N SER A 321 -14.32 -33.14 1.38
CA SER A 321 -15.75 -32.77 1.40
C SER A 321 -15.90 -31.33 1.89
N ARG A 322 -16.93 -30.63 1.39
CA ARG A 322 -17.31 -29.29 1.85
C ARG A 322 -18.42 -29.36 2.87
N ALA A 323 -18.30 -28.58 3.93
CA ALA A 323 -19.40 -28.26 4.84
C ALA A 323 -20.09 -27.01 4.29
N ASP A 324 -20.96 -27.19 3.29
CA ASP A 324 -21.54 -26.12 2.49
C ASP A 324 -23.06 -25.97 2.65
N GLU A 325 -23.66 -26.63 3.64
CA GLU A 325 -25.06 -26.41 3.96
C GLU A 325 -25.29 -24.92 4.28
N PRO A 326 -26.28 -24.26 3.64
CA PRO A 326 -26.54 -22.86 3.87
C PRO A 326 -27.07 -22.64 5.28
N THR A 327 -26.31 -21.93 6.12
CA THR A 327 -26.65 -21.74 7.54
C THR A 327 -27.08 -20.32 7.89
N GLY A 328 -26.73 -19.31 7.10
CA GLY A 328 -27.21 -17.94 7.30
C GLY A 328 -26.43 -16.90 6.52
N PRO A 329 -26.95 -15.66 6.43
CA PRO A 329 -26.28 -14.54 5.79
C PRO A 329 -25.16 -13.98 6.68
N PRO A 330 -24.29 -13.09 6.15
CA PRO A 330 -23.26 -12.41 6.93
C PRO A 330 -23.82 -11.66 8.14
N LEU A 331 -23.00 -11.55 9.19
CA LEU A 331 -23.30 -10.77 10.40
C LEU A 331 -23.48 -9.29 10.08
N GLY A 332 -24.36 -8.60 10.78
CA GLY A 332 -24.65 -7.18 10.59
C GLY A 332 -25.65 -6.90 9.47
N THR A 333 -26.18 -7.93 8.79
CA THR A 333 -27.24 -7.77 7.78
C THR A 333 -28.63 -7.72 8.40
N GLY A 334 -28.80 -8.21 9.64
CA GLY A 334 -29.99 -8.16 10.47
C GLY A 334 -31.16 -9.03 10.02
N GLY A 335 -31.93 -9.51 11.00
CA GLY A 335 -33.28 -10.08 10.77
C GLY A 335 -33.34 -11.52 10.24
N TRP A 336 -32.24 -12.22 10.11
CA TRP A 336 -32.20 -13.60 9.61
C TRP A 336 -31.87 -14.59 10.71
N LEU A 337 -32.51 -15.78 10.67
CA LEU A 337 -32.17 -16.88 11.54
C LEU A 337 -31.01 -17.68 10.91
N HIS A 338 -30.04 -18.02 11.75
CA HIS A 338 -28.99 -18.98 11.38
C HIS A 338 -29.49 -20.41 11.67
N SER A 339 -28.93 -21.37 10.95
CA SER A 339 -29.13 -22.80 11.20
C SER A 339 -27.78 -23.50 11.39
N SER A 340 -27.79 -24.71 11.93
CA SER A 340 -26.59 -25.53 12.04
C SER A 340 -26.57 -26.64 11.03
N GLY A 341 -25.40 -26.86 10.42
CA GLY A 341 -25.06 -28.04 9.65
C GLY A 341 -24.15 -28.99 10.45
N SER A 342 -23.86 -30.15 9.91
CA SER A 342 -22.89 -31.07 10.50
C SER A 342 -22.14 -31.86 9.46
N ILE A 343 -20.85 -32.15 9.74
CA ILE A 343 -19.98 -32.96 8.88
C ILE A 343 -19.16 -33.89 9.76
N ALA A 344 -18.90 -35.12 9.29
CA ALA A 344 -18.05 -36.06 10.01
C ALA A 344 -16.62 -35.57 10.14
N LEU A 345 -16.04 -35.66 11.33
CA LEU A 345 -14.64 -35.40 11.61
C LEU A 345 -14.09 -36.55 12.46
N LEU A 346 -13.78 -37.63 11.79
CA LEU A 346 -13.29 -38.88 12.41
C LEU A 346 -11.78 -38.80 12.68
N PRO A 347 -11.23 -39.65 13.55
CA PRO A 347 -9.78 -39.76 13.74
C PRO A 347 -9.04 -39.94 12.39
N GLY A 348 -7.96 -39.18 12.21
CA GLY A 348 -7.23 -39.14 10.93
C GLY A 348 -7.74 -38.15 9.90
N SER A 349 -8.92 -37.54 10.15
CA SER A 349 -9.44 -36.47 9.31
C SER A 349 -8.78 -35.12 9.64
N THR A 350 -8.87 -34.17 8.70
CA THR A 350 -8.36 -32.79 8.84
C THR A 350 -9.43 -31.80 8.41
N ALA A 351 -9.82 -30.90 9.28
CA ALA A 351 -10.69 -29.77 8.95
C ALA A 351 -9.85 -28.53 8.65
N VAL A 352 -10.20 -27.77 7.61
CA VAL A 352 -9.55 -26.53 7.20
C VAL A 352 -10.56 -25.43 7.12
N LEU A 353 -10.36 -24.40 7.95
CA LEU A 353 -11.08 -23.15 7.92
C LEU A 353 -10.14 -22.09 7.32
N TYR A 354 -10.65 -21.21 6.48
CA TYR A 354 -9.83 -20.24 5.74
C TYR A 354 -10.64 -19.01 5.36
N THR A 355 -9.98 -17.88 5.15
CA THR A 355 -10.57 -16.65 4.64
C THR A 355 -10.31 -16.51 3.14
N ASP A 356 -10.96 -15.54 2.50
CA ASP A 356 -10.89 -15.30 1.06
C ASP A 356 -9.47 -15.04 0.54
N GLY A 357 -8.61 -14.42 1.36
CA GLY A 357 -7.20 -14.18 1.02
C GLY A 357 -6.42 -15.43 0.60
N LEU A 358 -6.88 -16.63 0.96
CA LEU A 358 -6.27 -17.89 0.54
C LEU A 358 -6.74 -18.37 -0.85
N VAL A 359 -7.94 -17.98 -1.28
CA VAL A 359 -8.60 -18.50 -2.48
C VAL A 359 -8.95 -17.42 -3.50
N GLU A 360 -9.05 -16.15 -3.09
CA GLU A 360 -9.33 -15.03 -3.99
C GLU A 360 -8.08 -14.65 -4.81
N ARG A 361 -8.20 -14.67 -6.11
CA ARG A 361 -7.16 -14.24 -7.05
C ARG A 361 -7.71 -13.24 -8.06
N ARG A 362 -6.85 -12.33 -8.51
CA ARG A 362 -7.23 -11.38 -9.56
C ARG A 362 -7.65 -12.14 -10.83
N ASN A 363 -8.87 -11.88 -11.29
CA ASN A 363 -9.47 -12.42 -12.53
C ASN A 363 -9.79 -13.93 -12.52
N GLU A 364 -9.80 -14.59 -11.37
CA GLU A 364 -10.28 -15.96 -11.20
C GLU A 364 -11.62 -15.95 -10.45
N ASP A 365 -12.47 -16.95 -10.67
CA ASP A 365 -13.69 -17.16 -9.90
C ASP A 365 -13.32 -17.73 -8.52
N LEU A 366 -14.04 -17.32 -7.49
CA LEU A 366 -13.85 -17.81 -6.11
C LEU A 366 -13.98 -19.33 -6.04
N ASP A 367 -14.92 -19.92 -6.80
CA ASP A 367 -15.13 -21.37 -6.87
C ASP A 367 -13.90 -22.10 -7.47
N GLU A 368 -13.20 -21.49 -8.41
CA GLU A 368 -11.94 -22.04 -8.94
C GLU A 368 -10.84 -22.04 -7.90
N GLY A 369 -10.75 -20.97 -7.10
CA GLY A 369 -9.82 -20.87 -5.98
C GLY A 369 -10.09 -21.93 -4.90
N ILE A 370 -11.35 -22.12 -4.53
CA ILE A 370 -11.78 -23.17 -3.58
C ILE A 370 -11.43 -24.56 -4.13
N ALA A 371 -11.75 -24.83 -5.40
CA ALA A 371 -11.40 -26.11 -6.03
C ALA A 371 -9.89 -26.36 -6.09
N ALA A 372 -9.08 -25.31 -6.25
CA ALA A 372 -7.62 -25.42 -6.18
C ALA A 372 -7.15 -25.76 -4.76
N LEU A 373 -7.75 -25.15 -3.73
CA LEU A 373 -7.47 -25.43 -2.33
C LEU A 373 -7.84 -26.87 -1.96
N GLU A 374 -8.97 -27.39 -2.44
CA GLU A 374 -9.39 -28.78 -2.25
C GLU A 374 -8.38 -29.78 -2.83
N ARG A 375 -7.94 -29.53 -4.07
CA ARG A 375 -6.89 -30.36 -4.70
C ARG A 375 -5.57 -30.36 -3.91
N ALA A 376 -5.19 -29.19 -3.39
CA ALA A 376 -4.00 -29.08 -2.55
C ALA A 376 -4.14 -29.82 -1.22
N LEU A 377 -5.34 -29.74 -0.60
CA LEU A 377 -5.67 -30.40 0.66
C LEU A 377 -5.73 -31.92 0.50
N ALA A 378 -6.31 -32.44 -0.59
CA ALA A 378 -6.39 -33.88 -0.85
C ALA A 378 -5.01 -34.56 -0.82
N GLY A 379 -3.99 -33.88 -1.33
CA GLY A 379 -2.60 -34.37 -1.32
C GLY A 379 -1.79 -33.96 -0.08
N ALA A 380 -2.37 -33.22 0.86
CA ALA A 380 -1.63 -32.72 2.03
C ALA A 380 -1.61 -33.78 3.14
N THR A 381 -0.41 -34.13 3.62
CA THR A 381 -0.19 -35.06 4.72
C THR A 381 0.81 -34.47 5.71
N GLY A 382 0.77 -34.93 6.95
CA GLY A 382 1.70 -34.50 8.00
C GLY A 382 0.99 -33.83 9.19
N SER A 383 1.75 -33.08 9.99
CA SER A 383 1.16 -32.31 11.10
C SER A 383 0.31 -31.15 10.57
N PRO A 384 -0.65 -30.63 11.37
CA PRO A 384 -1.47 -29.49 10.96
C PRO A 384 -0.64 -28.30 10.45
N GLN A 385 0.50 -28.00 11.07
CA GLN A 385 1.38 -26.92 10.63
C GLN A 385 1.94 -27.18 9.23
N VAL A 386 2.35 -28.42 8.92
CA VAL A 386 2.83 -28.80 7.58
C VAL A 386 1.74 -28.64 6.53
N VAL A 387 0.50 -28.99 6.91
CA VAL A 387 -0.66 -28.81 6.03
C VAL A 387 -0.89 -27.31 5.79
N CYS A 388 -0.94 -26.48 6.82
CA CYS A 388 -1.07 -25.01 6.70
C CYS A 388 -0.01 -24.42 5.76
N ASP A 389 1.28 -24.74 6.00
CA ASP A 389 2.40 -24.22 5.21
C ASP A 389 2.31 -24.66 3.73
N ARG A 390 1.80 -25.86 3.49
CA ARG A 390 1.58 -26.35 2.13
C ARG A 390 0.45 -25.62 1.42
N LEU A 391 -0.68 -25.43 2.09
CA LEU A 391 -1.84 -24.74 1.53
C LEU A 391 -1.52 -23.26 1.21
N VAL A 392 -0.85 -22.57 2.11
CA VAL A 392 -0.41 -21.18 1.90
C VAL A 392 0.54 -21.10 0.70
N ARG A 393 1.53 -21.98 0.61
CA ARG A 393 2.45 -22.02 -0.54
C ARG A 393 1.73 -22.34 -1.86
N SER A 394 0.73 -23.22 -1.85
CA SER A 394 -0.05 -23.56 -3.06
C SER A 394 -0.91 -22.41 -3.54
N ALA A 395 -1.32 -21.53 -2.65
CA ALA A 395 -2.06 -20.31 -2.96
C ALA A 395 -1.19 -19.22 -3.58
N GLY A 396 0.14 -19.32 -3.50
CA GLY A 396 1.07 -18.32 -4.04
C GLY A 396 1.16 -17.06 -3.18
N VAL A 397 0.79 -17.19 -1.91
CA VAL A 397 0.81 -16.11 -0.89
C VAL A 397 2.12 -16.15 -0.11
#